data_ddf7a419f149386613b254832f647f98
#
_entry.id   ddf7a419f149386613b254832f647f98
#
_cell.length_a   1.000
_cell.length_b   1.000
_cell.length_c   1.000
_cell.angle_alpha   90.00
_cell.angle_beta   90.00
_cell.angle_gamma   90.00
#
_symmetry.space_group_name_H-M   'P 1'
#
loop_
_entity.id
_entity.type
_entity.pdbx_description
1 polymer ?
#
loop_
_entity_poly.entity_id
_entity_poly.type
_entity_poly.pdbx_seq_one_letter_code
_entity_poly.pdbx_strand_id
1 'polypeptide(L)'
;PEQPWEFRSKPAWQRLLIMVGGVLFNFLLALFIYSMILFTWGDQYIKIQEAPLGMQFNETAKAVGFVDGDVLLSADGVEFLRYDADLLSQIADAREVSVLRGGQKVSVYIPEDMMQRLMADSVRFADYRVPYVVDSLSVNSQAALAGLMPGDSVIALNGAPISYYEFLEEMGKRRKNAAALEKEGVDPRQITLTYVRKGVMDTLTMSTDSTFRIGVYARSLSRVMPMVTKEYGFFESFPAGVQLGVKTLKGYVGNMKYVFSKEGAKQLGGFGTIGSIFPATWDWHQFWYMTAFLSIILAFMNILPIPALDGGHVLFLIYEIVARRKPSDKFMEYAQMVGMFLLFGLLIWANFNDVLRFFF
;
A
#
# COMPACT_ATOMS: atom_id res chain seq x y z
N PRO A 1 -3.68 -35.76 38.85
CA PRO A 1 -4.96 -36.03 38.19
C PRO A 1 -5.50 -34.74 37.59
N GLU A 2 -5.92 -34.79 36.30
CA GLU A 2 -6.50 -33.65 35.58
C GLU A 2 -7.79 -33.23 36.31
N GLN A 3 -7.94 -31.92 36.54
CA GLN A 3 -9.12 -31.40 37.20
C GLN A 3 -10.25 -31.18 36.15
N PRO A 4 -11.55 -31.34 36.52
CA PRO A 4 -12.66 -31.26 35.56
C PRO A 4 -12.82 -29.90 34.85
N TRP A 5 -12.21 -28.84 35.37
CA TRP A 5 -12.23 -27.49 34.79
C TRP A 5 -11.01 -27.19 33.91
N GLU A 6 -10.01 -28.08 33.86
CA GLU A 6 -8.81 -27.88 33.04
C GLU A 6 -9.13 -28.05 31.54
N PHE A 7 -8.42 -27.30 30.72
CA PHE A 7 -8.56 -27.35 29.25
C PHE A 7 -8.36 -28.78 28.72
N ARG A 8 -7.37 -29.52 29.28
CA ARG A 8 -7.02 -30.87 28.84
C ARG A 8 -8.10 -31.92 29.14
N SER A 9 -8.92 -31.70 30.17
CA SER A 9 -10.04 -32.60 30.56
C SER A 9 -11.26 -32.48 29.64
N LYS A 10 -11.35 -31.41 28.82
CA LYS A 10 -12.49 -31.16 27.97
C LYS A 10 -12.44 -31.98 26.66
N PRO A 11 -13.62 -32.35 26.09
CA PRO A 11 -13.66 -33.02 24.81
C PRO A 11 -13.08 -32.14 23.70
N ALA A 12 -12.54 -32.78 22.63
CA ALA A 12 -11.81 -32.09 21.57
C ALA A 12 -12.58 -30.91 20.93
N TRP A 13 -13.88 -31.02 20.75
CA TRP A 13 -14.71 -29.95 20.17
C TRP A 13 -14.79 -28.71 21.08
N GLN A 14 -14.83 -28.85 22.41
CA GLN A 14 -14.80 -27.71 23.33
C GLN A 14 -13.44 -27.03 23.34
N ARG A 15 -12.35 -27.81 23.31
CA ARG A 15 -10.99 -27.29 23.18
C ARG A 15 -10.81 -26.55 21.85
N LEU A 16 -11.38 -27.07 20.77
CA LEU A 16 -11.40 -26.42 19.46
C LEU A 16 -12.11 -25.05 19.51
N LEU A 17 -13.27 -24.97 20.14
CA LEU A 17 -14.00 -23.70 20.29
C LEU A 17 -13.21 -22.65 21.07
N ILE A 18 -12.50 -23.07 22.14
CA ILE A 18 -11.66 -22.16 22.93
C ILE A 18 -10.51 -21.61 22.07
N MET A 19 -9.83 -22.46 21.31
CA MET A 19 -8.71 -22.06 20.45
C MET A 19 -9.16 -21.15 19.29
N VAL A 20 -10.26 -21.52 18.62
CA VAL A 20 -10.83 -20.71 17.53
C VAL A 20 -11.41 -19.39 18.07
N GLY A 21 -11.86 -19.37 19.33
CA GLY A 21 -12.46 -18.19 19.98
C GLY A 21 -11.53 -16.96 19.94
N GLY A 22 -10.24 -17.13 20.21
CA GLY A 22 -9.27 -16.03 20.15
C GLY A 22 -9.12 -15.45 18.74
N VAL A 23 -9.00 -16.33 17.76
CA VAL A 23 -8.91 -15.94 16.32
C VAL A 23 -10.20 -15.23 15.87
N LEU A 24 -11.36 -15.82 16.23
CA LEU A 24 -12.67 -15.24 15.89
C LEU A 24 -12.85 -13.87 16.52
N PHE A 25 -12.43 -13.71 17.78
CA PHE A 25 -12.54 -12.42 18.47
C PHE A 25 -11.71 -11.33 17.77
N ASN A 26 -10.46 -11.62 17.40
CA ASN A 26 -9.63 -10.69 16.65
C ASN A 26 -10.26 -10.31 15.29
N PHE A 27 -10.85 -11.28 14.60
CA PHE A 27 -11.55 -11.03 13.35
C PHE A 27 -12.78 -10.13 13.55
N LEU A 28 -13.64 -10.45 14.52
CA LEU A 28 -14.82 -9.64 14.83
C LEU A 28 -14.45 -8.24 15.31
N LEU A 29 -13.39 -8.11 16.12
CA LEU A 29 -12.87 -6.83 16.57
C LEU A 29 -12.42 -5.97 15.38
N ALA A 30 -11.67 -6.54 14.43
CA ALA A 30 -11.25 -5.83 13.24
C ALA A 30 -12.45 -5.32 12.41
N LEU A 31 -13.47 -6.18 12.18
CA LEU A 31 -14.68 -5.80 11.45
C LEU A 31 -15.46 -4.70 12.17
N PHE A 32 -15.55 -4.78 13.50
CA PHE A 32 -16.19 -3.74 14.30
C PHE A 32 -15.44 -2.41 14.19
N ILE A 33 -14.10 -2.41 14.32
CA ILE A 33 -13.29 -1.20 14.20
C ILE A 33 -13.44 -0.60 12.80
N TYR A 34 -13.37 -1.39 11.71
CA TYR A 34 -13.60 -0.90 10.35
C TYR A 34 -14.99 -0.27 10.20
N SER A 35 -16.02 -0.88 10.80
CA SER A 35 -17.37 -0.31 10.77
C SER A 35 -17.42 1.05 11.49
N MET A 36 -16.78 1.16 12.64
CA MET A 36 -16.73 2.43 13.39
C MET A 36 -15.89 3.50 12.69
N ILE A 37 -14.82 3.13 11.99
CA ILE A 37 -14.06 4.04 11.14
C ILE A 37 -14.95 4.62 10.04
N LEU A 38 -15.68 3.77 9.32
CA LEU A 38 -16.58 4.21 8.26
C LEU A 38 -17.75 5.05 8.79
N PHE A 39 -18.25 4.75 9.98
CA PHE A 39 -19.25 5.58 10.64
C PHE A 39 -18.73 6.96 11.03
N THR A 40 -17.49 7.03 11.56
CA THR A 40 -16.94 8.27 12.13
C THR A 40 -16.32 9.18 11.07
N TRP A 41 -15.58 8.61 10.11
CA TRP A 41 -14.82 9.37 9.11
C TRP A 41 -15.30 9.16 7.67
N GLY A 42 -16.20 8.19 7.43
CA GLY A 42 -16.62 7.80 6.08
C GLY A 42 -15.53 7.04 5.31
N ASP A 43 -15.83 6.74 4.04
CA ASP A 43 -14.90 6.17 3.07
C ASP A 43 -14.35 7.31 2.18
N GLN A 44 -13.08 7.63 2.34
CA GLN A 44 -12.40 8.69 1.60
C GLN A 44 -11.66 8.10 0.40
N TYR A 45 -11.95 8.60 -0.77
CA TYR A 45 -11.28 8.19 -2.00
C TYR A 45 -11.17 9.35 -2.99
N ILE A 46 -10.25 9.22 -3.94
CA ILE A 46 -10.11 10.14 -5.06
C ILE A 46 -10.91 9.57 -6.21
N LYS A 47 -11.85 10.35 -6.75
CA LYS A 47 -12.52 9.98 -7.98
C LYS A 47 -11.51 10.03 -9.13
N ILE A 48 -11.33 8.88 -9.79
CA ILE A 48 -10.33 8.73 -10.83
C ILE A 48 -10.56 9.69 -12.01
N GLN A 49 -11.82 9.98 -12.34
CA GLN A 49 -12.21 10.89 -13.42
C GLN A 49 -11.94 12.35 -13.12
N GLU A 50 -11.75 12.70 -11.85
CA GLU A 50 -11.49 14.08 -11.40
C GLU A 50 -10.00 14.30 -11.06
N ALA A 51 -9.11 13.35 -11.39
CA ALA A 51 -7.67 13.48 -11.16
C ALA A 51 -7.08 14.63 -11.98
N PRO A 52 -6.55 15.70 -11.36
CA PRO A 52 -6.20 16.96 -12.05
C PRO A 52 -5.13 16.79 -13.14
N LEU A 53 -4.20 15.87 -12.95
CA LEU A 53 -3.10 15.59 -13.86
C LEU A 53 -3.21 14.19 -14.49
N GLY A 54 -4.35 13.51 -14.34
CA GLY A 54 -4.54 12.14 -14.79
C GLY A 54 -3.65 11.15 -14.07
N MET A 55 -3.27 10.08 -14.77
CA MET A 55 -2.49 8.96 -14.25
C MET A 55 -1.10 8.94 -14.88
N GLN A 56 -0.13 8.36 -14.17
CA GLN A 56 1.15 7.92 -14.67
C GLN A 56 1.10 6.41 -14.86
N PHE A 57 1.61 5.91 -15.96
CA PHE A 57 1.53 4.50 -16.33
C PHE A 57 2.91 3.84 -16.37
N ASN A 58 2.97 2.55 -16.04
CA ASN A 58 4.17 1.76 -16.23
C ASN A 58 4.40 1.44 -17.73
N GLU A 59 5.56 0.85 -18.05
CA GLU A 59 5.93 0.53 -19.44
C GLU A 59 4.99 -0.51 -20.08
N THR A 60 4.44 -1.44 -19.29
CA THR A 60 3.45 -2.42 -19.76
C THR A 60 2.17 -1.73 -20.20
N ALA A 61 1.67 -0.77 -19.43
CA ALA A 61 0.50 0.02 -19.79
C ALA A 61 0.76 0.89 -21.04
N LYS A 62 1.93 1.55 -21.10
CA LYS A 62 2.32 2.37 -22.25
C LYS A 62 2.43 1.56 -23.53
N ALA A 63 2.95 0.32 -23.45
CA ALA A 63 3.02 -0.59 -24.60
C ALA A 63 1.63 -1.00 -25.16
N VAL A 64 0.59 -0.93 -24.33
CA VAL A 64 -0.81 -1.18 -24.74
C VAL A 64 -1.46 0.09 -25.34
N GLY A 65 -0.90 1.27 -25.08
CA GLY A 65 -1.38 2.53 -25.65
C GLY A 65 -1.88 3.57 -24.65
N PHE A 66 -1.71 3.33 -23.35
CA PHE A 66 -1.92 4.38 -22.33
C PHE A 66 -0.79 5.40 -22.39
N VAL A 67 -1.10 6.63 -22.04
CA VAL A 67 -0.13 7.75 -22.02
C VAL A 67 -0.23 8.46 -20.68
N ASP A 68 0.92 8.87 -20.14
CA ASP A 68 0.95 9.66 -18.90
C ASP A 68 0.12 10.92 -19.04
N GLY A 69 -0.77 11.17 -18.10
CA GLY A 69 -1.77 12.23 -18.14
C GLY A 69 -3.16 11.79 -18.61
N ASP A 70 -3.34 10.57 -19.11
CA ASP A 70 -4.67 10.04 -19.37
C ASP A 70 -5.49 9.97 -18.08
N VAL A 71 -6.75 10.35 -18.15
CA VAL A 71 -7.73 10.14 -17.08
C VAL A 71 -8.58 8.93 -17.44
N LEU A 72 -8.55 7.89 -16.62
CA LEU A 72 -9.33 6.67 -16.85
C LEU A 72 -10.82 6.95 -16.66
N LEU A 73 -11.65 6.64 -17.65
CA LEU A 73 -13.09 6.90 -17.62
C LEU A 73 -13.92 5.64 -17.39
N SER A 74 -13.75 4.62 -18.24
CA SER A 74 -14.57 3.39 -18.19
C SER A 74 -13.88 2.22 -18.88
N ALA A 75 -14.29 0.99 -18.51
CA ALA A 75 -13.96 -0.25 -19.22
C ALA A 75 -15.24 -0.85 -19.81
N ASP A 76 -15.28 -1.08 -21.13
CA ASP A 76 -16.47 -1.59 -21.85
C ASP A 76 -17.76 -0.83 -21.49
N GLY A 77 -17.67 0.49 -21.27
CA GLY A 77 -18.79 1.35 -20.89
C GLY A 77 -19.12 1.39 -19.39
N VAL A 78 -18.49 0.59 -18.55
CA VAL A 78 -18.64 0.62 -17.09
C VAL A 78 -17.68 1.67 -16.52
N GLU A 79 -18.21 2.71 -15.88
CA GLU A 79 -17.41 3.82 -15.35
C GLU A 79 -16.54 3.38 -14.17
N PHE A 80 -15.32 3.91 -14.13
CA PHE A 80 -14.42 3.76 -13.01
C PHE A 80 -14.75 4.77 -11.91
N LEU A 81 -14.87 4.31 -10.68
CA LEU A 81 -15.11 5.18 -9.53
C LEU A 81 -13.79 5.63 -8.87
N ARG A 82 -12.91 4.68 -8.59
CA ARG A 82 -11.64 4.90 -7.89
C ARG A 82 -10.58 3.92 -8.37
N TYR A 83 -9.32 4.27 -8.12
CA TYR A 83 -8.20 3.36 -8.42
C TYR A 83 -8.01 2.37 -7.27
N ASP A 84 -8.36 1.12 -7.50
CA ASP A 84 -8.20 0.01 -6.55
C ASP A 84 -7.92 -1.32 -7.27
N ALA A 85 -7.81 -2.41 -6.52
CA ALA A 85 -7.52 -3.72 -7.09
C ALA A 85 -8.62 -4.22 -8.06
N ASP A 86 -9.87 -3.83 -7.82
CA ASP A 86 -10.99 -4.24 -8.68
C ASP A 86 -10.89 -3.55 -10.05
N LEU A 87 -10.40 -2.32 -10.10
CA LEU A 87 -10.17 -1.59 -11.36
C LEU A 87 -9.16 -2.31 -12.26
N LEU A 88 -8.07 -2.85 -11.70
CA LEU A 88 -7.09 -3.59 -12.49
C LEU A 88 -7.70 -4.85 -13.13
N SER A 89 -8.56 -5.55 -12.41
CA SER A 89 -9.30 -6.69 -12.96
C SER A 89 -10.27 -6.25 -14.06
N GLN A 90 -11.00 -5.15 -13.85
CA GLN A 90 -11.89 -4.58 -14.87
C GLN A 90 -11.14 -4.18 -16.14
N ILE A 91 -9.95 -3.57 -16.02
CA ILE A 91 -9.11 -3.25 -17.17
C ILE A 91 -8.64 -4.51 -17.88
N ALA A 92 -8.17 -5.53 -17.13
CA ALA A 92 -7.61 -6.73 -17.72
C ALA A 92 -8.66 -7.61 -18.44
N ASP A 93 -9.91 -7.56 -18.00
CA ASP A 93 -11.03 -8.32 -18.57
C ASP A 93 -11.76 -7.55 -19.67
N ALA A 94 -11.49 -6.24 -19.84
CA ALA A 94 -12.14 -5.40 -20.84
C ALA A 94 -11.58 -5.64 -22.26
N ARG A 95 -12.38 -5.30 -23.26
CA ARG A 95 -11.95 -5.20 -24.67
C ARG A 95 -11.35 -3.82 -24.97
N GLU A 96 -11.98 -2.79 -24.40
CA GLU A 96 -11.50 -1.41 -24.52
C GLU A 96 -11.64 -0.64 -23.22
N VAL A 97 -10.70 0.26 -23.00
CA VAL A 97 -10.74 1.24 -21.93
C VAL A 97 -10.84 2.63 -22.53
N SER A 98 -11.86 3.38 -22.13
CA SER A 98 -12.00 4.79 -22.51
C SER A 98 -11.18 5.66 -21.57
N VAL A 99 -10.38 6.56 -22.12
CA VAL A 99 -9.58 7.54 -21.38
C VAL A 99 -9.87 8.95 -21.90
N LEU A 100 -9.65 9.96 -21.06
CA LEU A 100 -9.63 11.36 -21.49
C LEU A 100 -8.16 11.76 -21.66
N ARG A 101 -7.77 12.04 -22.89
CA ARG A 101 -6.41 12.44 -23.30
C ARG A 101 -6.46 13.83 -23.93
N GLY A 102 -5.81 14.81 -23.30
CA GLY A 102 -5.82 16.18 -23.81
C GLY A 102 -7.22 16.78 -24.02
N GLY A 103 -8.19 16.38 -23.19
CA GLY A 103 -9.59 16.81 -23.30
C GLY A 103 -10.44 16.03 -24.32
N GLN A 104 -9.87 15.06 -25.03
CA GLN A 104 -10.58 14.20 -25.98
C GLN A 104 -10.74 12.78 -25.45
N LYS A 105 -11.89 12.16 -25.68
CA LYS A 105 -12.13 10.76 -25.35
C LYS A 105 -11.42 9.87 -26.36
N VAL A 106 -10.55 8.99 -25.87
CA VAL A 106 -9.78 8.03 -26.67
C VAL A 106 -10.07 6.62 -26.15
N SER A 107 -10.20 5.64 -27.05
CA SER A 107 -10.33 4.22 -26.72
C SER A 107 -8.96 3.54 -26.80
N VAL A 108 -8.58 2.84 -25.74
CA VAL A 108 -7.39 1.99 -25.69
C VAL A 108 -7.86 0.54 -25.71
N TYR A 109 -7.44 -0.22 -26.72
CA TYR A 109 -7.80 -1.65 -26.85
C TYR A 109 -6.90 -2.51 -26.01
N ILE A 110 -7.50 -3.37 -25.21
CA ILE A 110 -6.81 -4.22 -24.24
C ILE A 110 -6.53 -5.58 -24.85
N PRO A 111 -5.28 -6.07 -24.84
CA PRO A 111 -4.94 -7.39 -25.35
C PRO A 111 -5.47 -8.49 -24.41
N GLU A 112 -5.81 -9.66 -24.98
CA GLU A 112 -6.33 -10.82 -24.22
C GLU A 112 -5.36 -11.33 -23.14
N ASP A 113 -4.06 -11.11 -23.31
CA ASP A 113 -3.03 -11.49 -22.34
C ASP A 113 -2.72 -10.41 -21.29
N MET A 114 -3.59 -9.40 -21.17
CA MET A 114 -3.35 -8.25 -20.27
C MET A 114 -3.16 -8.67 -18.81
N MET A 115 -3.97 -9.62 -18.32
CA MET A 115 -3.83 -10.14 -16.95
C MET A 115 -2.47 -10.78 -16.72
N GLN A 116 -1.94 -11.55 -17.68
CA GLN A 116 -0.61 -12.16 -17.60
C GLN A 116 0.49 -11.09 -17.57
N ARG A 117 0.37 -10.04 -18.37
CA ARG A 117 1.31 -8.91 -18.38
C ARG A 117 1.31 -8.18 -17.05
N LEU A 118 0.12 -7.90 -16.47
CA LEU A 118 -0.01 -7.29 -15.15
C LEU A 118 0.60 -8.15 -14.04
N MET A 119 0.45 -9.47 -14.14
CA MET A 119 1.04 -10.40 -13.17
C MET A 119 2.55 -10.55 -13.29
N ALA A 120 3.10 -10.39 -14.49
CA ALA A 120 4.54 -10.48 -14.76
C ALA A 120 5.27 -9.20 -14.32
N ASP A 121 4.59 -8.07 -14.30
CA ASP A 121 5.16 -6.80 -13.90
C ASP A 121 5.16 -6.65 -12.37
N SER A 122 6.30 -6.27 -11.81
CA SER A 122 6.44 -6.00 -10.37
C SER A 122 6.09 -4.54 -10.00
N VAL A 123 5.88 -3.69 -11.01
CA VAL A 123 5.57 -2.27 -10.86
C VAL A 123 4.06 -2.06 -10.99
N ARG A 124 3.50 -1.15 -10.22
CA ARG A 124 2.08 -0.79 -10.34
C ARG A 124 1.75 -0.36 -11.76
N PHE A 125 0.60 -0.80 -12.27
CA PHE A 125 0.10 -0.48 -13.60
C PHE A 125 -0.03 1.02 -13.83
N ALA A 126 -0.58 1.72 -12.85
CA ALA A 126 -0.72 3.17 -12.87
C ALA A 126 -0.68 3.75 -11.45
N ASP A 127 -0.38 5.04 -11.35
CA ASP A 127 -0.51 5.82 -10.12
C ASP A 127 -1.07 7.21 -10.47
N TYR A 128 -1.70 7.89 -9.48
CA TYR A 128 -2.13 9.27 -9.68
C TYR A 128 -0.94 10.19 -9.87
N ARG A 129 -1.02 11.06 -10.87
CA ARG A 129 -0.11 12.20 -10.98
C ARG A 129 -0.56 13.29 -10.02
N VAL A 130 0.22 13.47 -8.95
CA VAL A 130 -0.13 14.42 -7.88
C VAL A 130 0.46 15.79 -8.18
N PRO A 131 -0.34 16.87 -8.16
CA PRO A 131 0.17 18.21 -8.33
C PRO A 131 1.26 18.54 -7.30
N TYR A 132 2.37 19.11 -7.75
CA TYR A 132 3.47 19.52 -6.88
C TYR A 132 3.25 20.98 -6.42
N VAL A 133 2.50 21.15 -5.35
CA VAL A 133 2.23 22.47 -4.76
C VAL A 133 3.07 22.64 -3.49
N VAL A 134 3.78 23.76 -3.41
CA VAL A 134 4.58 24.13 -2.24
C VAL A 134 3.66 24.48 -1.06
N ASP A 135 3.78 23.76 0.05
CA ASP A 135 3.09 24.07 1.30
C ASP A 135 3.95 25.00 2.17
N SER A 136 5.20 24.60 2.39
CA SER A 136 6.18 25.35 3.15
C SER A 136 7.60 25.05 2.69
N LEU A 137 8.55 25.85 3.16
CA LEU A 137 9.96 25.75 2.81
C LEU A 137 10.80 25.58 4.07
N SER A 138 11.85 24.76 3.99
CA SER A 138 12.85 24.70 5.06
C SER A 138 13.59 26.04 5.12
N VAL A 139 13.93 26.47 6.32
CA VAL A 139 14.71 27.70 6.55
C VAL A 139 16.05 27.59 5.82
N ASN A 140 16.42 28.64 5.07
CA ASN A 140 17.64 28.68 4.25
C ASN A 140 17.80 27.57 3.22
N SER A 141 16.67 26.96 2.78
CA SER A 141 16.69 25.95 1.73
C SER A 141 17.04 26.54 0.37
N GLN A 142 17.53 25.70 -0.55
CA GLN A 142 17.83 26.11 -1.92
C GLN A 142 16.62 26.71 -2.63
N ALA A 143 15.44 26.12 -2.42
CA ALA A 143 14.17 26.63 -2.95
C ALA A 143 13.80 28.01 -2.39
N ALA A 144 14.00 28.25 -1.08
CA ALA A 144 13.76 29.55 -0.45
C ALA A 144 14.72 30.63 -0.98
N LEU A 145 16.01 30.28 -1.11
CA LEU A 145 17.04 31.20 -1.65
C LEU A 145 16.80 31.51 -3.13
N ALA A 146 16.24 30.59 -3.90
CA ALA A 146 15.89 30.79 -5.31
C ALA A 146 14.60 31.59 -5.49
N GLY A 147 13.81 31.83 -4.43
CA GLY A 147 12.60 32.65 -4.48
C GLY A 147 11.29 31.88 -4.68
N LEU A 148 11.28 30.55 -4.49
CA LEU A 148 10.03 29.78 -4.37
C LEU A 148 9.25 30.24 -3.13
N MET A 149 7.92 30.18 -3.20
CA MET A 149 7.04 30.62 -2.12
C MET A 149 5.94 29.56 -1.85
N PRO A 150 5.39 29.52 -0.64
CA PRO A 150 4.19 28.73 -0.35
C PRO A 150 3.04 29.10 -1.32
N GLY A 151 2.40 28.07 -1.87
CA GLY A 151 1.34 28.20 -2.87
C GLY A 151 1.80 28.11 -4.33
N ASP A 152 3.10 28.14 -4.61
CA ASP A 152 3.62 27.89 -5.96
C ASP A 152 3.31 26.46 -6.39
N SER A 153 2.83 26.31 -7.61
CA SER A 153 2.60 25.00 -8.24
C SER A 153 3.71 24.71 -9.25
N VAL A 154 4.59 23.78 -8.93
CA VAL A 154 5.66 23.35 -9.83
C VAL A 154 5.06 22.44 -10.89
N ILE A 155 5.21 22.81 -12.17
CA ILE A 155 4.58 22.14 -13.30
C ILE A 155 5.56 21.49 -14.27
N ALA A 156 6.84 21.93 -14.26
CA ALA A 156 7.86 21.31 -15.09
C ALA A 156 9.25 21.36 -14.43
N LEU A 157 10.07 20.38 -14.77
CA LEU A 157 11.48 20.28 -14.41
C LEU A 157 12.31 20.20 -15.71
N ASN A 158 13.26 21.12 -15.87
CA ASN A 158 14.10 21.22 -17.08
C ASN A 158 13.29 21.23 -18.39
N GLY A 159 12.13 21.87 -18.37
CA GLY A 159 11.22 21.98 -19.52
C GLY A 159 10.28 20.77 -19.72
N ALA A 160 10.46 19.67 -19.01
CA ALA A 160 9.55 18.52 -19.05
C ALA A 160 8.43 18.66 -18.01
N PRO A 161 7.14 18.48 -18.37
CA PRO A 161 6.04 18.47 -17.41
C PRO A 161 6.28 17.43 -16.30
N ILE A 162 5.92 17.79 -15.06
CA ILE A 162 6.23 16.94 -13.92
C ILE A 162 5.15 16.97 -12.85
N SER A 163 4.94 15.86 -12.19
CA SER A 163 4.16 15.73 -10.96
C SER A 163 5.08 15.61 -9.74
N TYR A 164 4.53 15.59 -8.53
CA TYR A 164 5.31 15.51 -7.31
C TYR A 164 6.17 14.25 -7.23
N TYR A 165 5.60 13.08 -7.53
CA TYR A 165 6.35 11.82 -7.46
C TYR A 165 7.36 11.67 -8.59
N GLU A 166 7.02 12.15 -9.80
CA GLU A 166 7.97 12.20 -10.92
C GLU A 166 9.18 13.09 -10.60
N PHE A 167 8.95 14.21 -9.89
CA PHE A 167 10.05 15.06 -9.41
C PHE A 167 10.98 14.29 -8.45
N LEU A 168 10.42 13.56 -7.48
CA LEU A 168 11.22 12.78 -6.54
C LEU A 168 12.02 11.67 -7.25
N GLU A 169 11.39 11.00 -8.21
CA GLU A 169 12.04 9.98 -9.03
C GLU A 169 13.20 10.54 -9.84
N GLU A 170 12.99 11.68 -10.51
CA GLU A 170 14.01 12.33 -11.31
C GLU A 170 15.20 12.81 -10.46
N MET A 171 14.93 13.35 -9.26
CA MET A 171 15.99 13.69 -8.30
C MET A 171 16.77 12.44 -7.86
N GLY A 172 16.09 11.31 -7.67
CA GLY A 172 16.70 10.03 -7.38
C GLY A 172 17.59 9.52 -8.52
N LYS A 173 17.14 9.63 -9.77
CA LYS A 173 17.93 9.28 -10.98
C LYS A 173 19.17 10.16 -11.10
N ARG A 174 19.05 11.47 -10.94
CA ARG A 174 20.17 12.42 -10.98
C ARG A 174 21.22 12.11 -9.91
N ARG A 175 20.78 11.80 -8.69
CA ARG A 175 21.69 11.40 -7.61
C ARG A 175 22.47 10.12 -7.95
N LYS A 176 21.80 9.10 -8.50
CA LYS A 176 22.45 7.85 -8.91
C LYS A 176 23.43 8.02 -10.06
N ASN A 177 23.12 8.93 -10.98
CA ASN A 177 23.91 9.16 -12.20
C ASN A 177 24.82 10.39 -12.10
N ALA A 178 25.01 10.97 -10.91
CA ALA A 178 25.73 12.22 -10.73
C ALA A 178 27.16 12.19 -11.36
N ALA A 179 27.92 11.13 -11.07
CA ALA A 179 29.27 10.99 -11.61
C ALA A 179 29.33 10.84 -13.16
N ALA A 180 28.27 10.29 -13.78
CA ALA A 180 28.18 10.20 -15.24
C ALA A 180 27.86 11.56 -15.85
N LEU A 181 26.89 12.30 -15.27
CA LEU A 181 26.53 13.65 -15.70
C LEU A 181 27.69 14.63 -15.60
N GLU A 182 28.46 14.57 -14.50
CA GLU A 182 29.65 15.41 -14.32
C GLU A 182 30.73 15.13 -15.40
N LYS A 183 30.91 13.88 -15.81
CA LYS A 183 31.83 13.52 -16.90
C LYS A 183 31.39 14.08 -18.26
N GLU A 184 30.07 14.24 -18.44
CA GLU A 184 29.46 14.85 -19.63
C GLU A 184 29.44 16.40 -19.56
N GLY A 185 29.97 16.99 -18.48
CA GLY A 185 30.02 18.43 -18.28
C GLY A 185 28.69 19.05 -17.80
N VAL A 186 27.78 18.21 -17.31
CA VAL A 186 26.47 18.64 -16.77
C VAL A 186 26.53 18.63 -15.23
N ASP A 187 26.24 19.79 -14.60
CA ASP A 187 26.05 19.79 -13.14
C ASP A 187 24.81 19.02 -12.76
N PRO A 188 24.92 17.87 -12.08
CA PRO A 188 23.75 17.04 -11.75
C PRO A 188 22.83 17.69 -10.72
N ARG A 189 23.29 18.71 -10.01
CA ARG A 189 22.52 19.43 -9.00
C ARG A 189 21.79 20.64 -9.55
N GLN A 190 22.21 21.17 -10.70
CA GLN A 190 21.55 22.31 -11.33
C GLN A 190 20.24 21.86 -11.98
N ILE A 191 19.15 22.53 -11.63
CA ILE A 191 17.80 22.28 -12.15
C ILE A 191 17.10 23.59 -12.49
N THR A 192 16.22 23.52 -13.48
CA THR A 192 15.31 24.61 -13.81
C THR A 192 13.88 24.16 -13.53
N LEU A 193 13.17 24.89 -12.68
CA LEU A 193 11.78 24.65 -12.35
C LEU A 193 10.90 25.65 -13.08
N THR A 194 9.83 25.18 -13.70
CA THR A 194 8.72 26.02 -14.16
C THR A 194 7.60 25.90 -13.13
N TYR A 195 7.10 27.01 -12.66
CA TYR A 195 6.03 27.06 -11.66
C TYR A 195 4.97 28.10 -12.01
N VAL A 196 3.79 27.91 -11.43
CA VAL A 196 2.67 28.86 -11.52
C VAL A 196 2.44 29.50 -10.17
N ARG A 197 2.49 30.82 -10.12
CA ARG A 197 2.21 31.65 -8.95
C ARG A 197 1.04 32.58 -9.23
N LYS A 198 -0.07 32.40 -8.53
CA LYS A 198 -1.30 33.23 -8.72
C LYS A 198 -1.74 33.30 -10.19
N GLY A 199 -1.64 32.18 -10.92
CA GLY A 199 -2.02 32.08 -12.32
C GLY A 199 -0.98 32.57 -13.35
N VAL A 200 0.16 33.08 -12.90
CA VAL A 200 1.27 33.52 -13.78
C VAL A 200 2.34 32.43 -13.77
N MET A 201 2.75 32.00 -14.96
CA MET A 201 3.82 31.03 -15.17
C MET A 201 5.17 31.76 -15.15
N ASP A 202 6.12 31.20 -14.43
CA ASP A 202 7.49 31.69 -14.34
C ASP A 202 8.48 30.54 -14.21
N THR A 203 9.77 30.83 -14.41
CA THR A 203 10.84 29.83 -14.33
C THR A 203 11.95 30.34 -13.41
N LEU A 204 12.56 29.41 -12.68
CA LEU A 204 13.73 29.69 -11.88
C LEU A 204 14.76 28.56 -12.04
N THR A 205 16.04 28.93 -12.00
CA THR A 205 17.14 27.97 -11.99
C THR A 205 17.81 27.99 -10.63
N MET A 206 18.06 26.81 -10.06
CA MET A 206 18.68 26.64 -8.76
C MET A 206 19.58 25.40 -8.74
N SER A 207 20.42 25.31 -7.73
CA SER A 207 21.13 24.05 -7.39
C SER A 207 20.38 23.36 -6.22
N THR A 208 20.35 22.03 -6.25
CA THR A 208 19.91 21.24 -5.09
C THR A 208 21.01 21.22 -4.02
N ASP A 209 20.70 20.76 -2.82
CA ASP A 209 21.72 20.47 -1.81
C ASP A 209 22.56 19.21 -2.18
N SER A 210 23.53 18.88 -1.32
CA SER A 210 24.38 17.69 -1.50
C SER A 210 23.63 16.35 -1.49
N THR A 211 22.38 16.35 -0.99
CA THR A 211 21.49 15.17 -0.95
C THR A 211 20.45 15.17 -2.09
N PHE A 212 20.58 16.10 -3.04
CA PHE A 212 19.63 16.30 -4.15
C PHE A 212 18.24 16.73 -3.71
N ARG A 213 18.13 17.47 -2.59
CA ARG A 213 16.91 18.06 -2.09
C ARG A 213 16.89 19.57 -2.32
N ILE A 214 15.68 20.11 -2.48
CA ILE A 214 15.48 21.57 -2.63
C ILE A 214 14.90 22.21 -1.37
N GLY A 215 14.47 21.39 -0.39
CA GLY A 215 13.94 21.85 0.89
C GLY A 215 12.51 22.38 0.82
N VAL A 216 11.68 21.78 -0.03
CA VAL A 216 10.26 22.03 -0.15
C VAL A 216 9.46 20.96 0.59
N TYR A 217 8.49 21.37 1.37
CA TYR A 217 7.41 20.52 1.86
C TYR A 217 6.22 20.70 0.93
N ALA A 218 5.83 19.61 0.26
CA ALA A 218 4.68 19.62 -0.63
C ALA A 218 3.36 19.59 0.15
N ARG A 219 2.32 20.18 -0.39
CA ARG A 219 0.97 20.06 0.17
C ARG A 219 0.53 18.61 0.25
N SER A 220 -0.19 18.30 1.33
CA SER A 220 -0.77 16.97 1.51
C SER A 220 -1.72 16.59 0.37
N LEU A 221 -1.77 15.29 0.06
CA LEU A 221 -2.61 14.72 -0.99
C LEU A 221 -4.07 15.18 -0.89
N SER A 222 -4.62 15.22 0.33
CA SER A 222 -6.00 15.66 0.60
C SER A 222 -6.29 17.12 0.26
N ARG A 223 -5.26 17.96 0.12
CA ARG A 223 -5.41 19.38 -0.24
C ARG A 223 -5.20 19.67 -1.72
N VAL A 224 -4.59 18.75 -2.47
CA VAL A 224 -4.27 18.93 -3.88
C VAL A 224 -5.07 18.02 -4.81
N MET A 225 -5.71 16.99 -4.25
CA MET A 225 -6.55 16.05 -4.99
C MET A 225 -8.01 16.18 -4.55
N PRO A 226 -8.98 16.06 -5.47
CA PRO A 226 -10.39 16.10 -5.15
C PRO A 226 -10.81 14.82 -4.41
N MET A 227 -10.78 14.86 -3.08
CA MET A 227 -11.20 13.76 -2.25
C MET A 227 -12.70 13.81 -2.01
N VAL A 228 -13.35 12.68 -2.22
CA VAL A 228 -14.76 12.47 -1.91
C VAL A 228 -14.86 11.63 -0.64
N THR A 229 -15.73 12.06 0.27
CA THR A 229 -16.06 11.29 1.47
C THR A 229 -17.46 10.73 1.30
N LYS A 230 -17.58 9.40 1.27
CA LYS A 230 -18.86 8.72 1.36
C LYS A 230 -19.18 8.47 2.83
N GLU A 231 -20.17 9.18 3.35
CA GLU A 231 -20.65 9.00 4.70
C GLU A 231 -21.54 7.76 4.82
N TYR A 232 -21.51 7.11 5.98
CA TYR A 232 -22.35 5.94 6.30
C TYR A 232 -23.10 6.20 7.58
N GLY A 233 -24.40 5.92 7.57
CA GLY A 233 -25.19 5.83 8.80
C GLY A 233 -24.71 4.70 9.71
N PHE A 234 -25.06 4.75 11.00
CA PHE A 234 -24.60 3.76 11.99
C PHE A 234 -24.84 2.31 11.51
N PHE A 235 -26.06 1.98 11.10
CA PHE A 235 -26.39 0.62 10.63
C PHE A 235 -25.77 0.27 9.27
N GLU A 236 -25.60 1.26 8.39
CA GLU A 236 -24.98 1.07 7.07
C GLU A 236 -23.47 0.83 7.17
N SER A 237 -22.84 1.34 8.22
CA SER A 237 -21.40 1.16 8.46
C SER A 237 -21.01 -0.30 8.71
N PHE A 238 -21.89 -1.13 9.27
CA PHE A 238 -21.58 -2.54 9.56
C PHE A 238 -21.35 -3.38 8.30
N PRO A 239 -22.30 -3.45 7.33
CA PRO A 239 -22.03 -4.19 6.10
C PRO A 239 -20.85 -3.60 5.30
N ALA A 240 -20.68 -2.26 5.29
CA ALA A 240 -19.55 -1.61 4.64
C ALA A 240 -18.22 -1.95 5.33
N GLY A 241 -18.17 -1.97 6.67
CA GLY A 241 -17.00 -2.37 7.44
C GLY A 241 -16.62 -3.83 7.24
N VAL A 242 -17.61 -4.72 7.13
CA VAL A 242 -17.38 -6.13 6.78
C VAL A 242 -16.78 -6.23 5.37
N GLN A 243 -17.31 -5.51 4.38
CA GLN A 243 -16.76 -5.49 3.03
C GLN A 243 -15.32 -4.96 3.02
N LEU A 244 -15.04 -3.88 3.74
CA LEU A 244 -13.69 -3.32 3.87
C LEU A 244 -12.72 -4.32 4.51
N GLY A 245 -13.12 -4.97 5.61
CA GLY A 245 -12.31 -5.98 6.28
C GLY A 245 -12.02 -7.19 5.39
N VAL A 246 -13.03 -7.71 4.69
CA VAL A 246 -12.85 -8.82 3.74
C VAL A 246 -11.96 -8.40 2.57
N LYS A 247 -12.12 -7.20 2.02
CA LYS A 247 -11.26 -6.66 0.96
C LYS A 247 -9.81 -6.54 1.43
N THR A 248 -9.58 -6.00 2.63
CA THR A 248 -8.26 -5.89 3.24
C THR A 248 -7.60 -7.26 3.42
N LEU A 249 -8.35 -8.24 3.94
CA LEU A 249 -7.86 -9.61 4.11
C LEU A 249 -7.52 -10.27 2.77
N LYS A 250 -8.40 -10.16 1.77
CA LYS A 250 -8.13 -10.68 0.42
C LYS A 250 -6.88 -10.06 -0.20
N GLY A 251 -6.70 -8.75 -0.08
CA GLY A 251 -5.50 -8.05 -0.55
C GLY A 251 -4.24 -8.56 0.15
N TYR A 252 -4.27 -8.72 1.47
CA TYR A 252 -3.16 -9.25 2.24
C TYR A 252 -2.79 -10.68 1.83
N VAL A 253 -3.78 -11.59 1.74
CA VAL A 253 -3.59 -12.98 1.31
C VAL A 253 -3.06 -13.05 -0.13
N GLY A 254 -3.60 -12.21 -1.02
CA GLY A 254 -3.14 -12.11 -2.41
C GLY A 254 -1.67 -11.70 -2.53
N ASN A 255 -1.22 -10.83 -1.62
CA ASN A 255 0.17 -10.36 -1.57
C ASN A 255 1.13 -11.38 -0.93
N MET A 256 0.64 -12.32 -0.12
CA MET A 256 1.50 -13.34 0.52
C MET A 256 2.27 -14.20 -0.47
N LYS A 257 1.75 -14.44 -1.67
CA LYS A 257 2.48 -15.18 -2.71
C LYS A 257 3.81 -14.54 -3.08
N TYR A 258 3.92 -13.21 -2.96
CA TYR A 258 5.15 -12.47 -3.27
C TYR A 258 6.21 -12.58 -2.17
N VAL A 259 5.82 -12.91 -0.93
CA VAL A 259 6.74 -13.10 0.20
C VAL A 259 7.77 -14.19 -0.09
N PHE A 260 7.38 -15.21 -0.86
CA PHE A 260 8.26 -16.31 -1.27
C PHE A 260 9.14 -15.98 -2.48
N SER A 261 9.02 -14.78 -3.07
CA SER A 261 9.94 -14.31 -4.11
C SER A 261 11.22 -13.74 -3.47
N LYS A 262 12.30 -13.68 -4.26
CA LYS A 262 13.60 -13.14 -3.81
C LYS A 262 13.47 -11.67 -3.37
N GLU A 263 12.67 -10.91 -4.07
CA GLU A 263 12.39 -9.50 -3.81
C GLU A 263 11.49 -9.33 -2.59
N GLY A 264 10.44 -10.15 -2.48
CA GLY A 264 9.50 -10.13 -1.37
C GLY A 264 10.14 -10.54 -0.05
N ALA A 265 11.06 -11.51 -0.05
CA ALA A 265 11.80 -11.91 1.15
C ALA A 265 12.64 -10.76 1.73
N LYS A 266 13.15 -9.85 0.88
CA LYS A 266 13.86 -8.64 1.32
C LYS A 266 12.94 -7.56 1.86
N GLN A 267 11.64 -7.62 1.52
CA GLN A 267 10.64 -6.67 1.99
C GLN A 267 9.95 -7.11 3.28
N LEU A 268 10.18 -8.35 3.73
CA LEU A 268 9.70 -8.78 5.03
C LEU A 268 10.23 -7.85 6.11
N GLY A 269 9.32 -7.17 6.79
CA GLY A 269 9.61 -6.26 7.88
C GLY A 269 9.37 -6.89 9.23
N GLY A 270 10.18 -6.48 10.21
CA GLY A 270 10.05 -6.83 11.62
C GLY A 270 9.31 -5.75 12.42
N PHE A 271 9.69 -5.58 13.67
CA PHE A 271 9.06 -4.61 14.57
C PHE A 271 9.26 -3.15 14.13
N GLY A 272 10.40 -2.81 13.53
CA GLY A 272 10.68 -1.48 13.01
C GLY A 272 9.73 -1.11 11.86
N THR A 273 9.52 -2.04 10.94
CA THR A 273 8.55 -1.86 9.84
C THR A 273 7.13 -1.72 10.37
N ILE A 274 6.69 -2.54 11.35
CA ILE A 274 5.37 -2.41 11.97
C ILE A 274 5.21 -1.03 12.62
N GLY A 275 6.25 -0.56 13.34
CA GLY A 275 6.25 0.79 13.93
C GLY A 275 6.14 1.90 12.88
N SER A 276 6.81 1.73 11.74
CA SER A 276 6.82 2.74 10.65
C SER A 276 5.49 2.87 9.89
N ILE A 277 4.56 1.91 10.04
CA ILE A 277 3.20 2.00 9.47
C ILE A 277 2.37 3.08 10.20
N PHE A 278 2.69 3.36 11.48
CA PHE A 278 2.02 4.42 12.22
C PHE A 278 2.58 5.79 11.86
N PRO A 279 1.74 6.84 11.74
CA PRO A 279 2.18 8.16 11.38
C PRO A 279 3.07 8.78 12.47
N ALA A 280 4.03 9.62 12.05
CA ALA A 280 4.92 10.32 12.97
C ALA A 280 4.19 11.34 13.87
N THR A 281 3.04 11.85 13.41
CA THR A 281 2.13 12.70 14.18
C THR A 281 0.88 11.92 14.54
N TRP A 282 0.32 12.14 15.73
CA TRP A 282 -0.86 11.41 16.17
C TRP A 282 -2.07 11.69 15.28
N ASP A 283 -2.64 10.62 14.72
CA ASP A 283 -3.84 10.63 13.88
C ASP A 283 -4.76 9.49 14.31
N TRP A 284 -5.94 9.83 14.84
CA TRP A 284 -6.90 8.84 15.35
C TRP A 284 -7.47 7.94 14.24
N HIS A 285 -7.72 8.46 13.05
CA HIS A 285 -8.21 7.67 11.92
C HIS A 285 -7.18 6.60 11.54
N GLN A 286 -5.93 7.02 11.33
CA GLN A 286 -4.85 6.12 10.97
C GLN A 286 -4.53 5.10 12.07
N PHE A 287 -4.56 5.53 13.34
CA PHE A 287 -4.36 4.64 14.48
C PHE A 287 -5.38 3.50 14.50
N TRP A 288 -6.68 3.81 14.38
CA TRP A 288 -7.73 2.79 14.40
C TRP A 288 -7.68 1.93 13.14
N TYR A 289 -7.38 2.53 11.97
CA TYR A 289 -7.22 1.78 10.72
C TYR A 289 -6.09 0.74 10.84
N MET A 290 -4.93 1.12 11.36
CA MET A 290 -3.81 0.20 11.58
C MET A 290 -4.13 -0.84 12.66
N THR A 291 -4.85 -0.48 13.71
CA THR A 291 -5.30 -1.42 14.74
C THR A 291 -6.22 -2.49 14.15
N ALA A 292 -7.20 -2.10 13.32
CA ALA A 292 -8.06 -3.05 12.62
C ALA A 292 -7.27 -3.94 11.66
N PHE A 293 -6.34 -3.34 10.91
CA PHE A 293 -5.46 -4.06 9.98
C PHE A 293 -4.60 -5.11 10.70
N LEU A 294 -3.93 -4.74 11.79
CA LEU A 294 -3.14 -5.68 12.57
C LEU A 294 -4.01 -6.78 13.20
N SER A 295 -5.20 -6.44 13.69
CA SER A 295 -6.11 -7.42 14.27
C SER A 295 -6.58 -8.47 13.26
N ILE A 296 -6.91 -8.05 12.02
CA ILE A 296 -7.33 -9.01 10.97
C ILE A 296 -6.16 -9.87 10.47
N ILE A 297 -4.95 -9.31 10.40
CA ILE A 297 -3.74 -10.06 10.07
C ILE A 297 -3.41 -11.10 11.16
N LEU A 298 -3.49 -10.71 12.43
CA LEU A 298 -3.27 -11.63 13.56
C LEU A 298 -4.30 -12.77 13.53
N ALA A 299 -5.57 -12.47 13.25
CA ALA A 299 -6.59 -13.50 13.10
C ALA A 299 -6.22 -14.47 11.98
N PHE A 300 -5.80 -13.96 10.81
CA PHE A 300 -5.41 -14.78 9.67
C PHE A 300 -4.15 -15.60 9.95
N MET A 301 -3.10 -14.98 10.48
CA MET A 301 -1.85 -15.68 10.78
C MET A 301 -2.04 -16.79 11.82
N ASN A 302 -2.88 -16.54 12.84
CA ASN A 302 -3.17 -17.53 13.87
C ASN A 302 -4.04 -18.70 13.40
N ILE A 303 -4.79 -18.56 12.29
CA ILE A 303 -5.54 -19.68 11.72
C ILE A 303 -4.71 -20.57 10.80
N LEU A 304 -3.51 -20.10 10.36
CA LEU A 304 -2.64 -20.91 9.52
C LEU A 304 -2.21 -22.19 10.24
N PRO A 305 -2.15 -23.35 9.55
CA PRO A 305 -1.82 -24.63 10.15
C PRO A 305 -0.31 -24.75 10.43
N ILE A 306 0.26 -23.74 11.10
CA ILE A 306 1.67 -23.71 11.49
C ILE A 306 1.77 -24.16 12.95
N PRO A 307 2.46 -25.26 13.25
CA PRO A 307 2.72 -25.63 14.63
C PRO A 307 3.42 -24.48 15.37
N ALA A 308 3.11 -24.29 16.65
CA ALA A 308 3.44 -23.14 17.50
C ALA A 308 2.51 -21.91 17.37
N LEU A 309 1.61 -21.86 16.39
CA LEU A 309 0.47 -20.96 16.36
C LEU A 309 -0.82 -21.69 16.75
N ASP A 310 -1.88 -20.93 17.07
CA ASP A 310 -3.18 -21.50 17.43
C ASP A 310 -3.74 -22.44 16.35
N GLY A 311 -3.54 -22.11 15.07
CA GLY A 311 -3.95 -22.90 13.91
C GLY A 311 -3.28 -24.29 13.86
N GLY A 312 -2.06 -24.42 14.34
CA GLY A 312 -1.42 -25.75 14.50
C GLY A 312 -2.14 -26.61 15.54
N HIS A 313 -2.53 -26.03 16.65
CA HIS A 313 -3.34 -26.74 17.67
C HIS A 313 -4.74 -27.06 17.15
N VAL A 314 -5.37 -26.14 16.40
CA VAL A 314 -6.65 -26.37 15.73
C VAL A 314 -6.54 -27.58 14.78
N LEU A 315 -5.46 -27.68 14.00
CA LEU A 315 -5.22 -28.83 13.11
C LEU A 315 -5.14 -30.15 13.88
N PHE A 316 -4.42 -30.17 14.99
CA PHE A 316 -4.33 -31.38 15.84
C PHE A 316 -5.66 -31.77 16.47
N LEU A 317 -6.49 -30.77 16.87
CA LEU A 317 -7.82 -31.03 17.42
C LEU A 317 -8.79 -31.51 16.32
N ILE A 318 -8.71 -30.98 15.11
CA ILE A 318 -9.49 -31.48 13.95
C ILE A 318 -9.09 -32.94 13.68
N TYR A 319 -7.80 -33.26 13.65
CA TYR A 319 -7.33 -34.64 13.52
C TYR A 319 -7.89 -35.55 14.61
N GLU A 320 -7.88 -35.11 15.89
CA GLU A 320 -8.42 -35.87 17.02
C GLU A 320 -9.93 -36.14 16.83
N ILE A 321 -10.70 -35.18 16.35
CA ILE A 321 -12.13 -35.33 16.10
C ILE A 321 -12.39 -36.31 14.95
N VAL A 322 -11.66 -36.18 13.84
CA VAL A 322 -11.86 -37.02 12.63
C VAL A 322 -11.35 -38.44 12.81
N ALA A 323 -10.11 -38.56 13.32
CA ALA A 323 -9.47 -39.85 13.53
C ALA A 323 -9.92 -40.58 14.81
N ARG A 324 -10.68 -39.90 15.68
CA ARG A 324 -11.14 -40.36 17.01
C ARG A 324 -10.00 -40.86 17.89
N ARG A 325 -8.80 -40.37 17.69
CA ARG A 325 -7.60 -40.67 18.51
C ARG A 325 -6.71 -39.45 18.59
N LYS A 326 -6.08 -39.27 19.73
CA LYS A 326 -5.11 -38.17 19.93
C LYS A 326 -3.82 -38.45 19.16
N PRO A 327 -3.18 -37.41 18.55
CA PRO A 327 -1.81 -37.51 18.09
C PRO A 327 -0.90 -37.87 19.24
N SER A 328 0.24 -38.53 18.98
CA SER A 328 1.20 -38.83 20.06
C SER A 328 1.82 -37.53 20.60
N ASP A 329 2.04 -37.48 21.90
CA ASP A 329 2.65 -36.32 22.58
C ASP A 329 4.00 -35.95 21.97
N LYS A 330 4.83 -36.96 21.67
CA LYS A 330 6.14 -36.77 21.02
C LYS A 330 6.00 -36.12 19.65
N PHE A 331 5.01 -36.50 18.84
CA PHE A 331 4.77 -35.89 17.52
C PHE A 331 4.36 -34.43 17.68
N MET A 332 3.46 -34.13 18.61
CA MET A 332 3.02 -32.74 18.86
C MET A 332 4.19 -31.89 19.37
N GLU A 333 5.01 -32.39 20.25
CA GLU A 333 6.21 -31.73 20.79
C GLU A 333 7.21 -31.39 19.65
N TYR A 334 7.56 -32.37 18.82
CA TYR A 334 8.47 -32.16 17.70
C TYR A 334 7.88 -31.17 16.67
N ALA A 335 6.59 -31.28 16.35
CA ALA A 335 5.93 -30.36 15.43
C ALA A 335 5.96 -28.92 15.96
N GLN A 336 5.66 -28.72 17.26
CA GLN A 336 5.74 -27.41 17.90
C GLN A 336 7.17 -26.86 17.91
N MET A 337 8.17 -27.69 18.20
CA MET A 337 9.58 -27.29 18.19
C MET A 337 10.00 -26.83 16.80
N VAL A 338 9.67 -27.57 15.74
CA VAL A 338 9.96 -27.19 14.36
C VAL A 338 9.26 -25.87 14.00
N GLY A 339 7.96 -25.75 14.34
CA GLY A 339 7.21 -24.51 14.09
C GLY A 339 7.82 -23.30 14.81
N MET A 340 8.23 -23.48 16.07
CA MET A 340 8.88 -22.43 16.85
C MET A 340 10.21 -22.00 16.24
N PHE A 341 11.07 -22.94 15.82
CA PHE A 341 12.35 -22.60 15.15
C PHE A 341 12.12 -21.88 13.83
N LEU A 342 11.10 -22.28 13.06
CA LEU A 342 10.73 -21.61 11.81
C LEU A 342 10.29 -20.16 12.08
N LEU A 343 9.42 -19.94 13.08
CA LEU A 343 8.94 -18.59 13.44
C LEU A 343 10.07 -17.72 13.99
N PHE A 344 10.96 -18.25 14.85
CA PHE A 344 12.13 -17.51 15.32
C PHE A 344 13.08 -17.16 14.18
N GLY A 345 13.35 -18.09 13.26
CA GLY A 345 14.17 -17.83 12.09
C GLY A 345 13.61 -16.70 11.23
N LEU A 346 12.28 -16.72 10.99
CA LEU A 346 11.60 -15.69 10.24
C LEU A 346 11.61 -14.34 10.98
N LEU A 347 11.42 -14.32 12.29
CA LEU A 347 11.49 -13.13 13.12
C LEU A 347 12.90 -12.49 13.08
N ILE A 348 13.94 -13.31 13.22
CA ILE A 348 15.33 -12.84 13.13
C ILE A 348 15.59 -12.25 11.75
N TRP A 349 15.17 -12.94 10.68
CA TRP A 349 15.32 -12.46 9.29
C TRP A 349 14.60 -11.13 9.07
N ALA A 350 13.35 -11.00 9.51
CA ALA A 350 12.57 -9.78 9.36
C ALA A 350 13.20 -8.58 10.11
N ASN A 351 13.65 -8.79 11.35
CA ASN A 351 14.33 -7.72 12.11
C ASN A 351 15.71 -7.39 11.53
N PHE A 352 16.42 -8.37 10.97
CA PHE A 352 17.69 -8.12 10.27
C PHE A 352 17.46 -7.25 9.02
N ASN A 353 16.40 -7.52 8.25
CA ASN A 353 16.01 -6.66 7.12
C ASN A 353 15.68 -5.22 7.60
N ASP A 354 15.01 -5.07 8.74
CA ASP A 354 14.74 -3.75 9.31
C ASP A 354 16.03 -3.01 9.66
N VAL A 355 17.00 -3.68 10.27
CA VAL A 355 18.31 -3.08 10.58
C VAL A 355 19.00 -2.62 9.29
N LEU A 356 19.03 -3.46 8.26
CA LEU A 356 19.59 -3.06 6.96
C LEU A 356 18.87 -1.87 6.32
N ARG A 357 17.54 -1.81 6.45
CA ARG A 357 16.73 -0.76 5.84
C ARG A 357 16.83 0.60 6.56
N PHE A 358 16.91 0.59 7.89
CA PHE A 358 16.88 1.82 8.68
C PHE A 358 18.25 2.39 9.01
N PHE A 359 19.31 1.60 8.94
CA PHE A 359 20.66 2.02 9.33
C PHE A 359 21.70 1.97 8.20
N PHE A 360 21.41 1.26 7.10
CA PHE A 360 22.27 1.12 5.93
C PHE A 360 21.50 1.37 4.62
#